data_e2c91db8fd65bb8c7e1f6e1dc1172c95
#
_entry.id   e2c91db8fd65bb8c7e1f6e1dc1172c95
#
_cell.length_a   1.000
_cell.length_b   1.000
_cell.length_c   1.000
_cell.angle_alpha   90.00
_cell.angle_beta   90.00
_cell.angle_gamma   90.00
#
_symmetry.space_group_name_H-M   'P 1'
#
loop_
_entity.id
_entity.type
_entity.pdbx_description
1 polymer ?
#
loop_
_entity_poly.entity_id
_entity_poly.type
_entity_poly.pdbx_seq_one_letter_code
_entity_poly.pdbx_strand_id
1 'polypeptide(L)'
;DTIKVLSYNVRIFNAYGWIPQLKKETIYNYLKKENADILCIQEFYVKDEIPEMNYKYHHIGKQSKKSKWHMAIYSKYKQINKATVTINGEKMNNTCIFSDIIINNDTIRVYNIHLASNWFKESDYYFINNPNKEKIYNNINAVVNKMKKTYKSRAIEALAIRKHMNNSPYPVIVCGDFNDTPMSYAYKKIKGNLDDSFSKSGQGIGSSFVKIPALRIDYILYDKKFKSTNYKKDNIILSD
;
A
#
# COMPACT_ATOMS: atom_id res chain seq x y z
N ASP A 1 18.20 -16.76 5.00
CA ASP A 1 18.54 -15.33 4.87
C ASP A 1 17.41 -14.47 5.42
N THR A 2 17.75 -13.30 5.93
CA THR A 2 16.79 -12.31 6.42
C THR A 2 16.78 -11.12 5.46
N ILE A 3 15.58 -10.67 5.06
CA ILE A 3 15.39 -9.49 4.21
C ILE A 3 14.51 -8.48 4.95
N LYS A 4 14.80 -7.21 4.77
CA LYS A 4 13.98 -6.10 5.26
C LYS A 4 13.05 -5.62 4.15
N VAL A 5 11.74 -5.73 4.40
CA VAL A 5 10.68 -5.25 3.49
C VAL A 5 10.01 -4.03 4.10
N LEU A 6 9.93 -2.93 3.35
CA LEU A 6 9.24 -1.70 3.75
C LEU A 6 8.08 -1.40 2.81
N SER A 7 6.92 -1.09 3.35
CA SER A 7 5.76 -0.58 2.62
C SER A 7 5.42 0.82 3.11
N TYR A 8 5.21 1.76 2.18
CA TYR A 8 4.91 3.13 2.56
C TYR A 8 4.11 3.87 1.49
N ASN A 9 2.94 4.41 1.87
CA ASN A 9 2.21 5.38 1.07
C ASN A 9 2.84 6.77 1.28
N VAL A 10 3.50 7.31 0.26
CA VAL A 10 4.23 8.59 0.35
C VAL A 10 3.36 9.80 0.02
N ARG A 11 2.08 9.59 -0.27
CA ARG A 11 1.12 10.67 -0.59
C ARG A 11 1.72 11.70 -1.54
N ILE A 12 2.16 11.21 -2.72
CA ILE A 12 2.86 11.96 -3.77
C ILE A 12 3.97 12.90 -3.25
N PHE A 13 4.68 12.47 -2.20
CA PHE A 13 5.76 13.23 -1.54
C PHE A 13 5.35 14.63 -1.10
N ASN A 14 4.12 14.75 -0.58
CA ASN A 14 3.55 16.03 -0.14
C ASN A 14 3.50 17.12 -1.22
N ALA A 15 3.38 16.74 -2.50
CA ALA A 15 3.46 17.67 -3.63
C ALA A 15 2.40 18.79 -3.61
N TYR A 16 1.31 18.62 -2.88
CA TYR A 16 0.28 19.64 -2.69
C TYR A 16 0.35 20.37 -1.34
N GLY A 17 1.40 20.14 -0.54
CA GLY A 17 1.59 20.84 0.73
C GLY A 17 0.56 20.51 1.82
N TRP A 18 -0.01 19.29 1.82
CA TRP A 18 -0.99 18.87 2.84
C TRP A 18 -0.43 18.89 4.26
N ILE A 19 0.87 18.63 4.40
CA ILE A 19 1.59 18.75 5.67
C ILE A 19 2.47 19.99 5.56
N PRO A 20 2.15 21.08 6.31
CA PRO A 20 2.95 22.30 6.29
C PRO A 20 4.42 22.01 6.61
N GLN A 21 5.34 22.69 5.92
CA GLN A 21 6.79 22.60 6.11
C GLN A 21 7.44 21.24 5.79
N LEU A 22 6.68 20.18 5.49
CA LEU A 22 7.24 18.90 5.07
C LEU A 22 7.74 18.99 3.63
N LYS A 23 9.06 18.86 3.47
CA LYS A 23 9.72 18.81 2.16
C LYS A 23 9.80 17.37 1.65
N LYS A 24 9.74 17.18 0.33
CA LYS A 24 9.89 15.86 -0.32
C LYS A 24 11.23 15.19 0.04
N GLU A 25 12.28 15.98 0.20
CA GLU A 25 13.62 15.51 0.57
C GLU A 25 13.62 14.82 1.94
N THR A 26 12.77 15.26 2.88
CA THR A 26 12.61 14.61 4.19
C THR A 26 12.11 13.18 4.03
N ILE A 27 11.14 12.97 3.15
CA ILE A 27 10.60 11.62 2.86
C ILE A 27 11.66 10.76 2.17
N TYR A 28 12.38 11.30 1.18
CA TYR A 28 13.47 10.58 0.52
C TYR A 28 14.59 10.19 1.49
N ASN A 29 15.01 11.11 2.36
CA ASN A 29 16.03 10.84 3.36
C ASN A 29 15.61 9.77 4.35
N TYR A 30 14.34 9.78 4.77
CA TYR A 30 13.77 8.71 5.58
C TYR A 30 13.86 7.35 4.87
N LEU A 31 13.37 7.25 3.64
CA LEU A 31 13.39 6.01 2.87
C LEU A 31 14.82 5.48 2.63
N LYS A 32 15.78 6.39 2.34
CA LYS A 32 17.20 6.05 2.21
C LYS A 32 17.79 5.55 3.53
N LYS A 33 17.46 6.19 4.65
CA LYS A 33 17.92 5.80 5.99
C LYS A 33 17.41 4.42 6.38
N GLU A 34 16.15 4.11 6.06
CA GLU A 34 15.58 2.81 6.35
C GLU A 34 16.26 1.67 5.59
N ASN A 35 16.86 1.97 4.43
CA ASN A 35 17.72 1.07 3.68
C ASN A 35 17.15 -0.35 3.54
N ALA A 36 15.85 -0.46 3.28
CA ALA A 36 15.17 -1.74 3.11
C ALA A 36 15.77 -2.54 1.93
N ASP A 37 15.65 -3.85 1.94
CA ASP A 37 16.09 -4.67 0.81
C ASP A 37 15.08 -4.63 -0.32
N ILE A 38 13.79 -4.53 0.05
CA ILE A 38 12.65 -4.33 -0.86
C ILE A 38 11.80 -3.20 -0.30
N LEU A 39 11.51 -2.21 -1.15
CA LEU A 39 10.72 -1.04 -0.81
C LEU A 39 9.53 -0.93 -1.75
N CYS A 40 8.32 -1.03 -1.21
CA CYS A 40 7.05 -0.86 -1.90
C CYS A 40 6.46 0.51 -1.58
N ILE A 41 6.28 1.35 -2.59
CA ILE A 41 5.78 2.72 -2.43
C ILE A 41 4.44 2.85 -3.14
N GLN A 42 3.42 3.32 -2.42
CA GLN A 42 2.13 3.72 -2.95
C GLN A 42 2.08 5.25 -3.11
N GLU A 43 1.22 5.72 -4.00
CA GLU A 43 1.09 7.13 -4.36
C GLU A 43 2.44 7.79 -4.75
N PHE A 44 3.26 7.03 -5.45
CA PHE A 44 4.55 7.48 -5.94
C PHE A 44 4.39 8.49 -7.08
N TYR A 45 5.02 9.64 -6.97
CA TYR A 45 4.98 10.67 -7.99
C TYR A 45 6.39 11.05 -8.45
N VAL A 46 6.54 11.09 -9.76
CA VAL A 46 7.77 11.56 -10.42
C VAL A 46 7.36 12.61 -11.45
N LYS A 47 7.84 13.83 -11.29
CA LYS A 47 7.60 14.90 -12.26
C LYS A 47 8.58 14.81 -13.43
N ASP A 48 9.86 14.81 -13.16
CA ASP A 48 10.92 14.92 -14.16
C ASP A 48 11.89 13.73 -14.14
N GLU A 49 12.54 13.46 -13.01
CA GLU A 49 13.51 12.40 -12.84
C GLU A 49 13.11 11.43 -11.74
N ILE A 50 13.44 10.15 -11.94
CA ILE A 50 13.27 9.12 -10.90
C ILE A 50 14.28 9.43 -9.80
N PRO A 51 13.82 9.64 -8.54
CA PRO A 51 14.75 9.95 -7.46
C PRO A 51 15.75 8.81 -7.26
N GLU A 52 17.00 9.16 -7.11
CA GLU A 52 18.03 8.21 -6.74
C GLU A 52 17.82 7.73 -5.31
N MET A 53 17.41 6.47 -5.17
CA MET A 53 16.99 5.87 -3.90
C MET A 53 17.99 4.85 -3.36
N ASN A 54 19.23 4.82 -3.90
CA ASN A 54 20.28 3.83 -3.58
C ASN A 54 19.86 2.37 -3.88
N TYR A 55 18.96 2.16 -4.86
CA TYR A 55 18.54 0.85 -5.30
C TYR A 55 18.99 0.61 -6.74
N LYS A 56 19.62 -0.54 -6.96
CA LYS A 56 20.05 -0.93 -8.30
C LYS A 56 18.90 -1.25 -9.24
N TYR A 57 17.79 -1.77 -8.68
CA TYR A 57 16.64 -2.20 -9.47
C TYR A 57 15.35 -1.54 -8.99
N HIS A 58 14.51 -1.17 -9.94
CA HIS A 58 13.18 -0.64 -9.64
C HIS A 58 12.16 -1.01 -10.71
N HIS A 59 10.90 -1.00 -10.32
CA HIS A 59 9.73 -1.06 -11.19
C HIS A 59 8.78 0.07 -10.82
N ILE A 60 8.48 0.94 -11.77
CA ILE A 60 7.47 2.00 -11.61
C ILE A 60 6.31 1.68 -12.55
N GLY A 61 5.16 1.41 -11.95
CA GLY A 61 3.92 1.20 -12.69
C GLY A 61 3.39 2.53 -13.20
N LYS A 62 3.53 2.75 -14.51
CA LYS A 62 2.99 3.95 -15.19
C LYS A 62 1.86 3.54 -16.09
N GLN A 63 0.68 4.15 -15.94
CA GLN A 63 -0.44 3.89 -16.82
C GLN A 63 -0.55 4.91 -17.95
N SER A 64 -0.33 6.18 -17.67
CA SER A 64 -0.32 7.22 -18.67
C SER A 64 0.61 8.37 -18.31
N LYS A 65 1.08 9.12 -19.32
CA LYS A 65 1.91 10.32 -19.12
C LYS A 65 1.17 11.44 -18.34
N LYS A 66 -0.17 11.40 -18.32
CA LYS A 66 -1.02 12.40 -17.63
C LYS A 66 -1.28 12.05 -16.16
N SER A 67 -1.08 10.81 -15.73
CA SER A 67 -1.28 10.42 -14.34
C SER A 67 -0.12 10.85 -13.47
N LYS A 68 -0.43 11.44 -12.33
CA LYS A 68 0.55 11.79 -11.29
C LYS A 68 0.71 10.69 -10.23
N TRP A 69 -0.23 9.77 -10.18
CA TRP A 69 -0.31 8.71 -9.17
C TRP A 69 0.27 7.43 -9.74
N HIS A 70 1.35 6.97 -9.16
CA HIS A 70 2.03 5.76 -9.56
C HIS A 70 2.28 4.87 -8.35
N MET A 71 2.86 3.73 -8.60
CA MET A 71 3.37 2.82 -7.59
C MET A 71 4.79 2.44 -7.97
N ALA A 72 5.63 2.14 -6.98
CA ALA A 72 6.99 1.72 -7.23
C ALA A 72 7.38 0.54 -6.34
N ILE A 73 8.20 -0.36 -6.89
CA ILE A 73 8.91 -1.41 -6.17
C ILE A 73 10.40 -1.19 -6.41
N TYR A 74 11.14 -0.81 -5.39
CA TYR A 74 12.60 -0.75 -5.41
C TYR A 74 13.19 -2.00 -4.77
N SER A 75 14.32 -2.48 -5.27
CA SER A 75 14.98 -3.64 -4.74
C SER A 75 16.50 -3.54 -4.88
N LYS A 76 17.22 -4.02 -3.88
CA LYS A 76 18.66 -4.27 -3.98
C LYS A 76 18.96 -5.48 -4.87
N TYR A 77 17.99 -6.38 -5.00
CA TYR A 77 18.08 -7.62 -5.77
C TYR A 77 17.51 -7.47 -7.17
N LYS A 78 17.98 -8.31 -8.09
CA LYS A 78 17.57 -8.28 -9.50
C LYS A 78 16.07 -8.57 -9.68
N GLN A 79 15.40 -7.70 -10.43
CA GLN A 79 14.01 -7.87 -10.85
C GLN A 79 13.98 -8.42 -12.28
N ILE A 80 13.28 -9.54 -12.49
CA ILE A 80 13.23 -10.23 -13.80
C ILE A 80 11.91 -10.02 -14.54
N ASN A 81 10.76 -10.14 -13.88
CA ASN A 81 9.45 -9.87 -14.46
C ASN A 81 8.77 -8.74 -13.71
N LYS A 82 8.21 -7.80 -14.46
CA LYS A 82 7.59 -6.59 -13.89
C LYS A 82 6.35 -6.25 -14.69
N ALA A 83 5.20 -6.15 -14.02
CA ALA A 83 3.96 -5.73 -14.68
C ALA A 83 2.94 -5.12 -13.71
N THR A 84 1.90 -4.53 -14.31
CA THR A 84 0.68 -4.11 -13.61
C THR A 84 -0.34 -5.25 -13.69
N VAL A 85 -1.00 -5.56 -12.58
CA VAL A 85 -2.09 -6.54 -12.56
C VAL A 85 -3.31 -5.92 -13.25
N THR A 86 -3.87 -6.66 -14.21
CA THR A 86 -5.05 -6.24 -14.95
C THR A 86 -6.33 -6.53 -14.15
N ILE A 87 -7.21 -5.55 -14.06
CA ILE A 87 -8.51 -5.64 -13.38
C ILE A 87 -9.61 -5.44 -14.41
N ASN A 88 -10.49 -6.43 -14.59
CA ASN A 88 -11.55 -6.41 -15.60
C ASN A 88 -11.04 -6.12 -17.04
N GLY A 89 -9.86 -6.64 -17.38
CA GLY A 89 -9.25 -6.41 -18.70
C GLY A 89 -8.50 -5.07 -18.84
N GLU A 90 -8.56 -4.20 -17.84
CA GLU A 90 -7.91 -2.89 -17.85
C GLU A 90 -6.69 -2.87 -16.91
N LYS A 91 -5.64 -2.18 -17.34
CA LYS A 91 -4.50 -1.84 -16.48
C LYS A 91 -4.85 -0.58 -15.71
N MET A 92 -5.38 -0.75 -14.52
CA MET A 92 -5.68 0.38 -13.65
C MET A 92 -4.40 0.95 -13.03
N ASN A 93 -4.28 2.26 -13.12
CA ASN A 93 -3.22 2.97 -12.42
C ASN A 93 -3.36 2.76 -10.93
N ASN A 94 -2.22 2.66 -10.28
CA ASN A 94 -2.16 2.81 -8.85
C ASN A 94 -2.98 1.78 -8.06
N THR A 95 -3.26 0.59 -8.62
CA THR A 95 -4.00 -0.45 -7.89
C THR A 95 -3.11 -1.62 -7.50
N CYS A 96 -2.38 -2.20 -8.46
CA CYS A 96 -1.49 -3.32 -8.15
C CYS A 96 -0.41 -3.48 -9.21
N ILE A 97 0.83 -3.48 -8.78
CA ILE A 97 1.98 -3.90 -9.59
C ILE A 97 2.69 -5.07 -8.92
N PHE A 98 3.45 -5.83 -9.69
CA PHE A 98 4.30 -6.88 -9.14
C PHE A 98 5.69 -6.90 -9.78
N SER A 99 6.63 -7.50 -9.07
CA SER A 99 7.97 -7.83 -9.58
C SER A 99 8.39 -9.19 -9.08
N ASP A 100 8.99 -9.99 -9.96
CA ASP A 100 9.69 -11.21 -9.58
C ASP A 100 11.14 -10.85 -9.27
N ILE A 101 11.57 -11.15 -8.05
CA ILE A 101 12.84 -10.74 -7.48
C ILE A 101 13.66 -11.98 -7.17
N ILE A 102 14.90 -12.02 -7.69
CA ILE A 102 15.85 -13.09 -7.40
C ILE A 102 16.64 -12.72 -6.16
N ILE A 103 16.52 -13.56 -5.13
CA ILE A 103 17.31 -13.46 -3.90
C ILE A 103 18.14 -14.72 -3.77
N ASN A 104 19.44 -14.57 -3.96
CA ASN A 104 20.37 -15.71 -4.12
C ASN A 104 19.91 -16.66 -5.23
N ASN A 105 19.54 -17.91 -4.91
CA ASN A 105 19.05 -18.91 -5.86
C ASN A 105 17.52 -19.04 -5.92
N ASP A 106 16.81 -18.28 -5.08
CA ASP A 106 15.36 -18.33 -5.02
C ASP A 106 14.73 -17.13 -5.71
N THR A 107 13.53 -17.33 -6.25
CA THR A 107 12.71 -16.26 -6.79
C THR A 107 11.46 -16.10 -5.95
N ILE A 108 11.14 -14.84 -5.62
CA ILE A 108 9.91 -14.48 -4.94
C ILE A 108 9.12 -13.49 -5.79
N ARG A 109 7.80 -13.48 -5.68
CA ARG A 109 6.95 -12.44 -6.29
C ARG A 109 6.48 -11.45 -5.25
N VAL A 110 6.84 -10.19 -5.48
CA VAL A 110 6.43 -9.08 -4.62
C VAL A 110 5.32 -8.30 -5.30
N TYR A 111 4.19 -8.17 -4.61
CA TYR A 111 3.07 -7.32 -5.00
C TYR A 111 3.10 -6.03 -4.20
N ASN A 112 2.88 -4.92 -4.88
CA ASN A 112 2.60 -3.63 -4.25
C ASN A 112 1.18 -3.25 -4.61
N ILE A 113 0.32 -3.03 -3.60
CA ILE A 113 -1.12 -2.83 -3.74
C ILE A 113 -1.51 -1.46 -3.16
N HIS A 114 -2.41 -0.79 -3.87
CA HIS A 114 -3.12 0.38 -3.36
C HIS A 114 -4.58 0.29 -3.82
N LEU A 115 -5.46 -0.17 -2.94
CA LEU A 115 -6.87 -0.35 -3.26
C LEU A 115 -7.62 0.99 -3.26
N ALA A 116 -8.81 1.00 -3.89
CA ALA A 116 -9.63 2.19 -4.01
C ALA A 116 -9.85 2.91 -2.67
N SER A 117 -9.47 4.19 -2.61
CA SER A 117 -9.65 5.05 -1.44
C SER A 117 -11.11 5.52 -1.30
N ASN A 118 -11.54 5.80 -0.07
CA ASN A 118 -12.89 6.30 0.21
C ASN A 118 -13.13 7.74 -0.25
N TRP A 119 -12.06 8.48 -0.60
CA TRP A 119 -12.14 9.89 -1.00
C TRP A 119 -12.88 10.76 0.01
N PHE A 120 -12.66 10.50 1.31
CA PHE A 120 -13.23 11.31 2.38
C PHE A 120 -12.63 12.72 2.37
N LYS A 121 -13.49 13.70 2.59
CA LYS A 121 -13.09 15.09 2.83
C LYS A 121 -12.75 15.29 4.31
N GLU A 122 -12.08 16.38 4.67
CA GLU A 122 -11.82 16.72 6.07
C GLU A 122 -13.10 16.78 6.91
N SER A 123 -14.21 17.26 6.31
CA SER A 123 -15.53 17.26 6.97
C SER A 123 -16.07 15.85 7.28
N ASP A 124 -15.75 14.85 6.42
CA ASP A 124 -16.15 13.45 6.64
C ASP A 124 -15.36 12.87 7.83
N TYR A 125 -14.04 13.15 7.90
CA TYR A 125 -13.20 12.72 9.03
C TYR A 125 -13.59 13.41 10.34
N TYR A 126 -13.87 14.70 10.28
CA TYR A 126 -14.37 15.43 11.47
C TYR A 126 -15.66 14.80 11.99
N PHE A 127 -16.59 14.46 11.11
CA PHE A 127 -17.84 13.79 11.46
C PHE A 127 -17.62 12.39 12.04
N ILE A 128 -16.72 11.60 11.45
CA ILE A 128 -16.41 10.23 11.93
C ILE A 128 -15.82 10.29 13.35
N ASN A 129 -14.95 11.25 13.61
CA ASN A 129 -14.28 11.40 14.91
C ASN A 129 -15.14 12.11 15.97
N ASN A 130 -16.15 12.90 15.56
CA ASN A 130 -17.01 13.68 16.43
C ASN A 130 -18.50 13.55 16.02
N PRO A 131 -19.12 12.39 16.24
CA PRO A 131 -20.50 12.16 15.85
C PRO A 131 -21.46 13.00 16.72
N ASN A 132 -21.99 14.11 16.21
CA ASN A 132 -22.98 14.94 16.88
C ASN A 132 -24.39 14.48 16.49
N LYS A 133 -25.26 14.22 17.47
CA LYS A 133 -26.58 13.59 17.29
C LYS A 133 -27.52 14.35 16.34
N GLU A 134 -27.46 15.67 16.30
CA GLU A 134 -28.41 16.49 15.51
C GLU A 134 -28.12 16.55 13.99
N LYS A 135 -26.87 16.30 13.55
CA LYS A 135 -26.46 16.31 12.15
C LYS A 135 -26.21 14.91 11.56
N ILE A 136 -26.49 13.88 12.34
CA ILE A 136 -26.14 12.50 12.02
C ILE A 136 -26.79 12.02 10.71
N TYR A 137 -28.09 12.26 10.52
CA TYR A 137 -28.86 11.63 9.43
C TYR A 137 -28.40 12.04 8.03
N ASN A 138 -28.13 13.31 7.76
CA ASN A 138 -27.77 13.77 6.43
C ASN A 138 -26.32 13.43 6.06
N ASN A 139 -25.41 13.51 7.03
CA ASN A 139 -23.99 13.24 6.79
C ASN A 139 -23.68 11.73 6.75
N ILE A 140 -24.38 10.92 7.56
CA ILE A 140 -24.16 9.47 7.60
C ILE A 140 -24.49 8.82 6.26
N ASN A 141 -25.58 9.21 5.60
CA ASN A 141 -25.97 8.65 4.31
C ASN A 141 -24.94 8.96 3.23
N ALA A 142 -24.37 10.16 3.21
CA ALA A 142 -23.32 10.54 2.27
C ALA A 142 -22.03 9.71 2.49
N VAL A 143 -21.59 9.57 3.74
CA VAL A 143 -20.43 8.75 4.11
C VAL A 143 -20.67 7.27 3.77
N VAL A 144 -21.82 6.72 4.15
CA VAL A 144 -22.18 5.32 3.86
C VAL A 144 -22.25 5.05 2.36
N ASN A 145 -22.78 5.97 1.55
CA ASN A 145 -22.84 5.82 0.10
C ASN A 145 -21.44 5.85 -0.55
N LYS A 146 -20.54 6.72 -0.08
CA LYS A 146 -19.13 6.70 -0.49
C LYS A 146 -18.49 5.36 -0.15
N MET A 147 -18.68 4.87 1.08
CA MET A 147 -18.14 3.58 1.52
C MET A 147 -18.68 2.41 0.69
N LYS A 148 -20.00 2.36 0.43
CA LYS A 148 -20.63 1.30 -0.39
C LYS A 148 -20.01 1.22 -1.78
N LYS A 149 -19.80 2.37 -2.44
CA LYS A 149 -19.17 2.43 -3.77
C LYS A 149 -17.74 1.90 -3.74
N THR A 150 -16.96 2.34 -2.76
CA THR A 150 -15.56 1.94 -2.62
C THR A 150 -15.40 0.48 -2.21
N TYR A 151 -16.27 -0.04 -1.35
CA TYR A 151 -16.26 -1.47 -1.00
C TYR A 151 -16.51 -2.37 -2.21
N LYS A 152 -17.42 -1.98 -3.12
CA LYS A 152 -17.63 -2.71 -4.39
C LYS A 152 -16.38 -2.68 -5.26
N SER A 153 -15.73 -1.53 -5.43
CA SER A 153 -14.50 -1.40 -6.20
C SER A 153 -13.39 -2.26 -5.59
N ARG A 154 -13.16 -2.16 -4.29
CA ARG A 154 -12.15 -2.96 -3.59
C ARG A 154 -12.42 -4.47 -3.68
N ALA A 155 -13.68 -4.88 -3.67
CA ALA A 155 -14.03 -6.30 -3.83
C ALA A 155 -13.63 -6.83 -5.21
N ILE A 156 -13.88 -6.05 -6.28
CA ILE A 156 -13.49 -6.40 -7.65
C ILE A 156 -11.95 -6.45 -7.76
N GLU A 157 -11.28 -5.44 -7.24
CA GLU A 157 -9.82 -5.35 -7.22
C GLU A 157 -9.20 -6.54 -6.47
N ALA A 158 -9.71 -6.85 -5.28
CA ALA A 158 -9.24 -7.96 -4.46
C ALA A 158 -9.42 -9.32 -5.14
N LEU A 159 -10.54 -9.53 -5.85
CA LEU A 159 -10.79 -10.75 -6.61
C LEU A 159 -9.78 -10.92 -7.75
N ALA A 160 -9.54 -9.86 -8.52
CA ALA A 160 -8.60 -9.90 -9.64
C ALA A 160 -7.16 -10.12 -9.16
N ILE A 161 -6.75 -9.39 -8.11
CA ILE A 161 -5.42 -9.54 -7.50
C ILE A 161 -5.26 -10.96 -6.95
N ARG A 162 -6.22 -11.49 -6.21
CA ARG A 162 -6.15 -12.85 -5.68
C ARG A 162 -6.06 -13.89 -6.78
N LYS A 163 -6.85 -13.74 -7.85
CA LYS A 163 -6.76 -14.62 -9.03
C LYS A 163 -5.35 -14.61 -9.63
N HIS A 164 -4.75 -13.43 -9.77
CA HIS A 164 -3.38 -13.30 -10.28
C HIS A 164 -2.36 -13.95 -9.33
N MET A 165 -2.50 -13.74 -8.01
CA MET A 165 -1.63 -14.34 -6.99
C MET A 165 -1.70 -15.87 -7.00
N ASN A 166 -2.88 -16.46 -7.17
CA ASN A 166 -3.04 -17.91 -7.22
C ASN A 166 -2.27 -18.58 -8.39
N ASN A 167 -2.01 -17.82 -9.45
CA ASN A 167 -1.24 -18.26 -10.62
C ASN A 167 0.25 -17.86 -10.51
N SER A 168 0.71 -17.40 -9.36
CA SER A 168 2.12 -17.09 -9.17
C SER A 168 2.94 -18.38 -9.13
N PRO A 169 4.01 -18.50 -9.95
CA PRO A 169 4.90 -19.64 -9.86
C PRO A 169 5.84 -19.57 -8.66
N TYR A 170 5.85 -18.46 -7.95
CA TYR A 170 6.78 -18.18 -6.85
C TYR A 170 6.03 -17.90 -5.55
N PRO A 171 6.67 -18.13 -4.38
CA PRO A 171 6.16 -17.64 -3.11
C PRO A 171 5.93 -16.12 -3.16
N VAL A 172 4.86 -15.65 -2.51
CA VAL A 172 4.45 -14.25 -2.63
C VAL A 172 4.70 -13.45 -1.34
N ILE A 173 5.06 -12.18 -1.52
CA ILE A 173 4.99 -11.13 -0.51
C ILE A 173 4.06 -10.06 -1.06
N VAL A 174 3.13 -9.60 -0.24
CA VAL A 174 2.14 -8.57 -0.62
C VAL A 174 2.29 -7.40 0.33
N CYS A 175 2.60 -6.24 -0.21
CA CYS A 175 2.73 -4.99 0.53
C CYS A 175 1.70 -3.99 0.03
N GLY A 176 1.23 -3.11 0.90
CA GLY A 176 0.51 -1.95 0.42
C GLY A 176 -0.58 -1.43 1.34
N ASP A 177 -1.17 -0.34 0.85
CA ASP A 177 -2.32 0.32 1.42
C ASP A 177 -3.61 -0.30 0.84
N PHE A 178 -4.33 -1.04 1.68
CA PHE A 178 -5.58 -1.67 1.26
C PHE A 178 -6.78 -0.72 1.42
N ASN A 179 -6.58 0.44 2.03
CA ASN A 179 -7.64 1.39 2.34
C ASN A 179 -8.82 0.76 3.10
N ASP A 180 -8.60 -0.38 3.76
CA ASP A 180 -9.62 -1.19 4.41
C ASP A 180 -9.06 -1.95 5.62
N THR A 181 -9.94 -2.32 6.53
CA THR A 181 -9.56 -2.97 7.80
C THR A 181 -9.38 -4.48 7.67
N PRO A 182 -8.77 -5.16 8.68
CA PRO A 182 -8.61 -6.63 8.68
C PRO A 182 -9.92 -7.41 8.68
N MET A 183 -11.03 -6.74 9.02
CA MET A 183 -12.37 -7.36 9.01
C MET A 183 -13.01 -7.35 7.63
N SER A 184 -12.49 -6.58 6.69
CA SER A 184 -13.09 -6.36 5.38
C SER A 184 -12.99 -7.59 4.47
N TYR A 185 -13.89 -7.62 3.48
CA TYR A 185 -13.87 -8.62 2.41
C TYR A 185 -12.58 -8.55 1.61
N ALA A 186 -12.14 -7.33 1.24
CA ALA A 186 -10.95 -7.14 0.42
C ALA A 186 -9.69 -7.69 1.10
N TYR A 187 -9.47 -7.35 2.38
CA TYR A 187 -8.36 -7.90 3.16
C TYR A 187 -8.42 -9.43 3.23
N LYS A 188 -9.58 -9.99 3.67
CA LYS A 188 -9.74 -11.44 3.80
C LYS A 188 -9.50 -12.17 2.48
N LYS A 189 -9.98 -11.58 1.38
CA LYS A 189 -9.82 -12.16 0.04
C LYS A 189 -8.36 -12.18 -0.42
N ILE A 190 -7.65 -11.05 -0.29
CA ILE A 190 -6.23 -10.97 -0.66
C ILE A 190 -5.38 -11.83 0.27
N LYS A 191 -5.61 -11.74 1.59
CA LYS A 191 -4.86 -12.53 2.58
C LYS A 191 -4.98 -14.03 2.31
N GLY A 192 -6.19 -14.55 2.17
CA GLY A 192 -6.39 -16.00 2.01
C GLY A 192 -5.55 -16.79 3.02
N ASN A 193 -4.63 -17.63 2.52
CA ASN A 193 -3.74 -18.47 3.34
C ASN A 193 -2.41 -17.82 3.71
N LEU A 194 -2.17 -16.57 3.33
CA LEU A 194 -0.95 -15.84 3.69
C LEU A 194 -0.94 -15.51 5.18
N ASP A 195 0.25 -15.39 5.74
CA ASP A 195 0.46 -14.84 7.07
C ASP A 195 0.54 -13.30 7.01
N ASP A 196 0.09 -12.65 8.07
CA ASP A 196 0.14 -11.19 8.25
C ASP A 196 1.29 -10.87 9.21
N SER A 197 2.24 -10.05 8.76
CA SER A 197 3.47 -9.75 9.51
C SER A 197 3.17 -9.09 10.86
N PHE A 198 2.20 -8.17 10.92
CA PHE A 198 1.78 -7.58 12.19
C PHE A 198 1.19 -8.63 13.13
N SER A 199 0.33 -9.50 12.64
CA SER A 199 -0.30 -10.54 13.49
C SER A 199 0.70 -11.57 14.01
N LYS A 200 1.85 -11.74 13.34
CA LYS A 200 2.89 -12.73 13.71
C LYS A 200 4.00 -12.15 14.58
N SER A 201 4.39 -10.90 14.37
CA SER A 201 5.55 -10.31 15.05
C SER A 201 5.35 -8.85 15.46
N GLY A 202 4.17 -8.28 15.25
CA GLY A 202 3.82 -6.94 15.71
C GLY A 202 3.35 -6.89 17.15
N GLN A 203 3.33 -5.68 17.71
CA GLN A 203 2.84 -5.41 19.06
C GLN A 203 1.84 -4.25 19.05
N GLY A 204 0.94 -4.24 20.04
CA GLY A 204 -0.07 -3.19 20.18
C GLY A 204 -1.23 -3.29 19.19
N ILE A 205 -1.83 -2.16 18.82
CA ILE A 205 -3.04 -2.09 17.99
C ILE A 205 -2.72 -2.17 16.48
N GLY A 206 -1.48 -1.84 16.09
CA GLY A 206 -1.05 -1.87 14.69
C GLY A 206 -1.69 -0.79 13.80
N SER A 207 -2.24 0.27 14.38
CA SER A 207 -2.81 1.38 13.63
C SER A 207 -1.80 1.93 12.61
N SER A 208 -2.21 2.09 11.37
CA SER A 208 -1.39 2.69 10.32
C SER A 208 -2.00 3.97 9.73
N PHE A 209 -3.26 4.26 10.01
CA PHE A 209 -3.97 5.43 9.51
C PHE A 209 -4.03 6.54 10.55
N VAL A 210 -3.44 7.71 10.23
CA VAL A 210 -3.28 8.81 11.20
C VAL A 210 -4.62 9.50 11.51
N LYS A 211 -5.49 9.66 10.51
CA LYS A 211 -6.75 10.42 10.66
C LYS A 211 -7.82 9.71 11.49
N ILE A 212 -7.77 8.41 11.58
CA ILE A 212 -8.70 7.61 12.40
C ILE A 212 -7.85 6.67 13.26
N PRO A 213 -7.63 6.99 14.53
CA PRO A 213 -6.87 6.15 15.45
C PRO A 213 -7.42 4.72 15.51
N ALA A 214 -6.53 3.75 15.71
CA ALA A 214 -6.81 2.32 15.74
C ALA A 214 -7.17 1.65 14.40
N LEU A 215 -7.24 2.37 13.29
CA LEU A 215 -7.39 1.73 11.98
C LEU A 215 -6.04 1.28 11.42
N ARG A 216 -5.97 0.02 11.03
CA ARG A 216 -4.88 -0.56 10.25
C ARG A 216 -5.38 -0.79 8.83
N ILE A 217 -4.76 -0.13 7.87
CA ILE A 217 -5.11 -0.19 6.45
C ILE A 217 -3.90 -0.58 5.59
N ASP A 218 -2.69 -0.55 6.16
CA ASP A 218 -1.46 -0.97 5.52
C ASP A 218 -1.04 -2.36 6.00
N TYR A 219 -0.57 -3.16 5.07
CA TYR A 219 -0.27 -4.57 5.32
C TYR A 219 1.01 -5.02 4.63
N ILE A 220 1.69 -5.96 5.29
CA ILE A 220 2.69 -6.84 4.68
C ILE A 220 2.23 -8.27 4.96
N LEU A 221 1.78 -8.95 3.89
CA LEU A 221 1.36 -10.35 3.93
C LEU A 221 2.38 -11.20 3.20
N TYR A 222 2.55 -12.45 3.60
CA TYR A 222 3.57 -13.29 3.01
C TYR A 222 3.19 -14.79 3.02
N ASP A 223 3.75 -15.52 2.07
CA ASP A 223 3.61 -16.98 1.98
C ASP A 223 4.18 -17.66 3.23
N LYS A 224 3.55 -18.74 3.68
CA LYS A 224 3.97 -19.53 4.86
C LYS A 224 5.38 -20.11 4.77
N LYS A 225 6.00 -20.10 3.59
CA LYS A 225 7.43 -20.43 3.42
C LYS A 225 8.36 -19.41 4.09
N PHE A 226 7.87 -18.20 4.36
CA PHE A 226 8.61 -17.16 5.07
C PHE A 226 8.20 -17.11 6.54
N LYS A 227 9.00 -16.38 7.32
CA LYS A 227 8.73 -16.10 8.72
C LYS A 227 9.00 -14.61 8.98
N SER A 228 8.04 -13.92 9.57
CA SER A 228 8.28 -12.58 10.12
C SER A 228 8.97 -12.68 11.46
N THR A 229 10.12 -12.04 11.61
CA THR A 229 10.90 -12.04 12.85
C THR A 229 10.79 -10.74 13.62
N ASN A 230 10.49 -9.64 12.91
CA ASN A 230 10.40 -8.31 13.49
C ASN A 230 9.46 -7.45 12.63
N TYR A 231 8.37 -6.98 13.23
CA TYR A 231 7.50 -6.00 12.62
C TYR A 231 7.68 -4.66 13.34
N LYS A 232 7.99 -3.63 12.59
CA LYS A 232 8.11 -2.27 13.12
C LYS A 232 7.17 -1.35 12.34
N LYS A 233 6.41 -0.57 13.06
CA LYS A 233 5.69 0.59 12.54
C LYS A 233 6.42 1.85 13.02
N ASP A 234 6.83 2.69 12.10
CA ASP A 234 7.38 3.98 12.46
C ASP A 234 6.25 4.99 12.75
N ASN A 235 6.42 5.75 13.83
CA ASN A 235 5.46 6.77 14.25
C ASN A 235 5.79 8.15 13.63
N ILE A 236 6.48 8.16 12.51
CA ILE A 236 6.84 9.40 11.81
C ILE A 236 5.66 9.81 10.93
N ILE A 237 5.10 10.98 11.16
CA ILE A 237 4.01 11.54 10.35
C ILE A 237 4.65 12.25 9.14
N LEU A 238 4.88 11.50 8.06
CA LEU A 238 5.35 12.03 6.78
C LEU A 238 4.30 11.82 5.67
N SER A 239 3.17 11.21 5.99
CA SER A 239 2.02 10.99 5.10
C SER A 239 0.74 10.83 5.92
N ASP A 240 -0.33 10.28 5.35
CA ASP A 240 -1.61 10.02 6.03
C ASP A 240 -1.51 8.98 7.13
#